data_0c59ed74a435ea58d37b27d45f2c8dbe
#
_entry.id   0c59ed74a435ea58d37b27d45f2c8dbe
#
_cell.length_a   1.000
_cell.length_b   1.000
_cell.length_c   1.000
_cell.angle_alpha   90.00
_cell.angle_beta   90.00
_cell.angle_gamma   90.00
#
_symmetry.space_group_name_H-M   'P 1'
#
loop_
_entity.id
_entity.type
_entity.pdbx_description
1 polymer ?
#
loop_
_entity_poly.entity_id
_entity_poly.type
_entity_poly.pdbx_seq_one_letter_code
_entity_poly.pdbx_strand_id
1 'polypeptide(L)'
;MKKIFSMMGDFSIISSLRVSTPEKAVEDIADSERQGAVGFLLHAELLERQYRNVDAIRKILRSTQKPVMILNYRTDGADDDEGLNQLKLDAILAGAAAADVPMHTYDGDPKKSLAGCAKSFAERQPEEVSMDEKAIERQKALIGKMHAVGGEVLMSAHVGTMLSAQQAYDLAEEMERRGADIAKIIVHADSLDDVAELYRSVRLLKKNLKIPFLYQTSGVYGKLVRPTAWIFGSKYILCHNRYTELSNTEKPLIRDMALIKNKLWSEKFDI
;
A
#
# COMPACT_ATOMS: atom_id res chain seq x y z
N MET A 1 20.18 2.41 -4.05
CA MET A 1 18.79 2.70 -3.62
C MET A 1 18.80 3.06 -2.13
N LYS A 2 18.20 4.20 -1.76
CA LYS A 2 18.05 4.59 -0.33
C LYS A 2 16.72 4.03 0.16
N LYS A 3 16.74 2.99 1.00
CA LYS A 3 15.51 2.43 1.59
C LYS A 3 14.92 3.44 2.58
N ILE A 4 13.72 3.91 2.31
CA ILE A 4 13.03 4.94 3.10
C ILE A 4 11.77 4.35 3.74
N PHE A 5 10.81 3.89 2.93
CA PHE A 5 9.56 3.34 3.44
C PHE A 5 9.76 2.00 4.14
N SER A 6 10.55 1.08 3.57
CA SER A 6 10.82 -0.22 4.20
C SER A 6 11.56 -0.10 5.53
N MET A 7 12.33 0.99 5.72
CA MET A 7 13.11 1.24 6.94
C MET A 7 12.45 2.21 7.92
N MET A 8 11.25 2.73 7.64
CA MET A 8 10.52 3.56 8.62
C MET A 8 10.32 2.83 9.93
N GLY A 9 10.34 3.57 11.04
CA GLY A 9 10.04 3.03 12.37
C GLY A 9 8.63 2.44 12.44
N ASP A 10 8.44 1.50 13.35
CA ASP A 10 7.11 1.02 13.69
C ASP A 10 6.27 2.23 14.16
N PHE A 11 4.94 2.22 13.97
CA PHE A 11 4.06 3.36 14.25
C PHE A 11 4.19 4.57 13.33
N SER A 12 4.74 4.41 12.15
CA SER A 12 4.75 5.49 11.17
C SER A 12 3.34 5.78 10.66
N ILE A 13 2.90 7.02 10.85
CA ILE A 13 1.61 7.51 10.34
C ILE A 13 1.84 8.05 8.94
N ILE A 14 1.23 7.41 7.95
CA ILE A 14 1.32 7.80 6.53
C ILE A 14 -0.02 8.43 6.11
N SER A 15 0.03 9.66 5.64
CA SER A 15 -1.16 10.34 5.12
C SER A 15 -1.51 9.83 3.72
N SER A 16 -2.75 9.38 3.55
CA SER A 16 -3.30 8.97 2.25
C SER A 16 -3.89 10.18 1.54
N LEU A 17 -3.18 10.71 0.55
CA LEU A 17 -3.58 11.86 -0.25
C LEU A 17 -4.55 11.42 -1.34
N ARG A 18 -5.83 11.64 -1.11
CA ARG A 18 -6.92 11.34 -2.04
C ARG A 18 -7.56 12.64 -2.50
N VAL A 19 -6.97 13.25 -3.48
CA VAL A 19 -7.27 14.62 -3.95
C VAL A 19 -7.38 14.67 -5.46
N SER A 20 -8.10 15.67 -5.97
CA SER A 20 -8.33 15.87 -7.41
C SER A 20 -7.33 16.82 -8.08
N THR A 21 -6.62 17.66 -7.30
CA THR A 21 -5.66 18.63 -7.86
C THR A 21 -4.36 18.69 -7.07
N PRO A 22 -3.25 19.14 -7.69
CA PRO A 22 -1.98 19.34 -6.99
C PRO A 22 -2.06 20.36 -5.85
N GLU A 23 -2.87 21.40 -5.97
CA GLU A 23 -3.05 22.43 -4.94
C GLU A 23 -3.64 21.83 -3.67
N LYS A 24 -4.70 21.02 -3.81
CA LYS A 24 -5.30 20.28 -2.68
C LYS A 24 -4.32 19.30 -2.05
N ALA A 25 -3.46 18.66 -2.87
CA ALA A 25 -2.41 17.79 -2.32
C ALA A 25 -1.43 18.57 -1.45
N VAL A 26 -0.99 19.75 -1.89
CA VAL A 26 -0.08 20.62 -1.12
C VAL A 26 -0.71 21.07 0.20
N GLU A 27 -1.99 21.47 0.18
CA GLU A 27 -2.75 21.85 1.38
C GLU A 27 -2.86 20.66 2.37
N ASP A 28 -3.22 19.47 1.85
CA ASP A 28 -3.37 18.26 2.68
C ASP A 28 -2.02 17.76 3.23
N ILE A 29 -0.92 17.93 2.50
CA ILE A 29 0.44 17.65 2.98
C ILE A 29 0.75 18.55 4.18
N ALA A 30 0.61 19.85 4.04
CA ALA A 30 0.90 20.80 5.10
C ALA A 30 0.05 20.55 6.35
N ASP A 31 -1.23 20.22 6.17
CA ASP A 31 -2.13 19.88 7.26
C ASP A 31 -1.75 18.56 7.94
N SER A 32 -1.47 17.52 7.15
CA SER A 32 -1.05 16.20 7.64
C SER A 32 0.26 16.26 8.44
N GLU A 33 1.22 17.09 8.00
CA GLU A 33 2.50 17.28 8.73
C GLU A 33 2.27 17.89 10.10
N ARG A 34 1.40 18.90 10.21
CA ARG A 34 1.01 19.50 11.50
C ARG A 34 0.36 18.48 12.44
N GLN A 35 -0.38 17.52 11.89
CA GLN A 35 -1.03 16.45 12.65
C GLN A 35 -0.10 15.29 13.02
N GLY A 36 1.11 15.22 12.45
CA GLY A 36 2.11 14.21 12.80
C GLY A 36 2.36 13.12 11.75
N ALA A 37 1.92 13.29 10.51
CA ALA A 37 2.30 12.40 9.41
C ALA A 37 3.81 12.46 9.13
N VAL A 38 4.43 11.30 8.87
CA VAL A 38 5.86 11.17 8.58
C VAL A 38 6.17 10.77 7.15
N GLY A 39 5.14 10.57 6.34
CA GLY A 39 5.21 10.25 4.91
C GLY A 39 3.83 10.30 4.27
N PHE A 40 3.80 10.15 2.97
CA PHE A 40 2.60 10.32 2.16
C PHE A 40 2.40 9.19 1.17
N LEU A 41 1.15 8.87 0.89
CA LEU A 41 0.70 7.95 -0.14
C LEU A 41 -0.21 8.72 -1.10
N LEU A 42 0.33 9.12 -2.27
CA LEU A 42 -0.41 9.87 -3.27
C LEU A 42 -1.16 8.91 -4.21
N HIS A 43 -2.48 9.06 -4.26
CA HIS A 43 -3.35 8.40 -5.23
C HIS A 43 -3.39 9.20 -6.53
N ALA A 44 -2.43 8.99 -7.42
CA ALA A 44 -2.31 9.71 -8.68
C ALA A 44 -3.51 9.46 -9.62
N GLU A 45 -4.13 8.29 -9.54
CA GLU A 45 -5.34 7.93 -10.28
C GLU A 45 -6.56 8.78 -9.90
N LEU A 46 -6.56 9.45 -8.76
CA LEU A 46 -7.65 10.34 -8.32
C LEU A 46 -7.45 11.79 -8.72
N LEU A 47 -6.26 12.14 -9.20
CA LEU A 47 -6.07 13.46 -9.82
C LEU A 47 -6.94 13.57 -11.08
N GLU A 48 -7.44 14.77 -11.37
CA GLU A 48 -8.08 15.05 -12.66
C GLU A 48 -7.13 14.71 -13.80
N ARG A 49 -7.64 14.21 -14.94
CA ARG A 49 -6.81 13.70 -16.06
C ARG A 49 -5.69 14.65 -16.48
N GLN A 50 -5.97 15.95 -16.52
CA GLN A 50 -4.98 16.99 -16.87
C GLN A 50 -3.78 17.04 -15.90
N TYR A 51 -3.92 16.55 -14.68
CA TYR A 51 -2.88 16.51 -13.64
C TYR A 51 -2.23 15.13 -13.46
N ARG A 52 -2.64 14.11 -14.23
CA ARG A 52 -1.99 12.78 -14.22
C ARG A 52 -0.72 12.80 -15.07
N ASN A 53 0.23 13.64 -14.68
CA ASN A 53 1.51 13.81 -15.36
C ASN A 53 2.63 14.13 -14.37
N VAL A 54 3.88 13.97 -14.81
CA VAL A 54 5.06 14.13 -13.96
C VAL A 54 5.24 15.55 -13.43
N ASP A 55 4.80 16.59 -14.15
CA ASP A 55 4.98 17.97 -13.71
C ASP A 55 4.05 18.31 -12.54
N ALA A 56 2.80 17.86 -12.60
CA ALA A 56 1.87 17.97 -11.49
C ALA A 56 2.38 17.19 -10.25
N ILE A 57 2.86 15.95 -10.45
CA ILE A 57 3.45 15.15 -9.37
C ILE A 57 4.70 15.84 -8.79
N ARG A 58 5.58 16.38 -9.63
CA ARG A 58 6.78 17.11 -9.19
C ARG A 58 6.43 18.32 -8.33
N LYS A 59 5.37 19.04 -8.64
CA LYS A 59 4.85 20.15 -7.81
C LYS A 59 4.47 19.65 -6.41
N ILE A 60 3.78 18.51 -6.32
CA ILE A 60 3.38 17.89 -5.06
C ILE A 60 4.64 17.44 -4.27
N LEU A 61 5.56 16.75 -4.93
CA LEU A 61 6.80 16.24 -4.29
C LEU A 61 7.66 17.38 -3.71
N ARG A 62 7.70 18.55 -4.36
CA ARG A 62 8.47 19.71 -3.89
C ARG A 62 7.86 20.42 -2.68
N SER A 63 6.59 20.12 -2.33
CA SER A 63 5.92 20.75 -1.19
C SER A 63 6.29 20.16 0.17
N THR A 64 7.05 19.07 0.19
CA THR A 64 7.45 18.37 1.42
C THR A 64 8.87 17.83 1.34
N GLN A 65 9.52 17.70 2.51
CA GLN A 65 10.78 16.97 2.65
C GLN A 65 10.57 15.51 3.09
N LYS A 66 9.31 15.15 3.38
CA LYS A 66 8.96 13.78 3.78
C LYS A 66 8.76 12.88 2.58
N PRO A 67 9.00 11.58 2.70
CA PRO A 67 8.89 10.66 1.57
C PRO A 67 7.44 10.54 1.09
N VAL A 68 7.31 10.48 -0.24
CA VAL A 68 6.02 10.25 -0.92
C VAL A 68 6.11 8.96 -1.71
N MET A 69 5.10 8.10 -1.54
CA MET A 69 4.86 6.90 -2.35
C MET A 69 3.75 7.20 -3.35
N ILE A 70 3.89 6.70 -4.58
CA ILE A 70 2.90 6.91 -5.65
C ILE A 70 2.09 5.64 -5.87
N LEU A 71 0.76 5.78 -5.83
CA LEU A 71 -0.20 4.83 -6.38
C LEU A 71 -0.72 5.39 -7.70
N ASN A 72 -0.99 4.51 -8.64
CA ASN A 72 -1.66 4.84 -9.90
C ASN A 72 -2.35 3.58 -10.40
N TYR A 73 -3.62 3.41 -9.99
CA TYR A 73 -4.45 2.26 -10.36
C TYR A 73 -5.23 2.53 -11.64
N ARG A 74 -5.68 1.48 -12.29
CA ARG A 74 -6.66 1.58 -13.37
C ARG A 74 -7.95 2.19 -12.83
N THR A 75 -8.49 3.19 -13.53
CA THR A 75 -9.75 3.85 -13.18
C THR A 75 -10.83 3.62 -14.22
N ASP A 76 -10.45 3.30 -15.45
CA ASP A 76 -11.36 2.94 -16.53
C ASP A 76 -10.68 1.99 -17.53
N GLY A 77 -11.46 1.48 -18.49
CA GLY A 77 -10.95 0.53 -19.49
C GLY A 77 -9.98 1.12 -20.52
N ALA A 78 -9.74 2.44 -20.50
CA ALA A 78 -8.78 3.11 -21.37
C ALA A 78 -7.37 3.17 -20.75
N ASP A 79 -7.24 2.90 -19.45
CA ASP A 79 -5.95 2.88 -18.76
C ASP A 79 -5.19 1.59 -19.12
N ASP A 80 -3.97 1.71 -19.59
CA ASP A 80 -3.06 0.59 -19.82
C ASP A 80 -1.94 0.54 -18.79
N ASP A 81 -1.44 -0.66 -18.52
CA ASP A 81 -0.41 -0.87 -17.51
C ASP A 81 0.92 -0.19 -17.85
N GLU A 82 1.25 -0.03 -19.12
CA GLU A 82 2.50 0.62 -19.52
C GLU A 82 2.46 2.11 -19.18
N GLY A 83 1.40 2.82 -19.55
CA GLY A 83 1.23 4.24 -19.24
C GLY A 83 1.15 4.49 -17.73
N LEU A 84 0.37 3.66 -17.00
CA LEU A 84 0.26 3.76 -15.54
C LEU A 84 1.61 3.57 -14.83
N ASN A 85 2.41 2.59 -15.27
CA ASN A 85 3.71 2.30 -14.67
C ASN A 85 4.81 3.25 -15.15
N GLN A 86 4.72 3.80 -16.36
CA GLN A 86 5.62 4.85 -16.82
C GLN A 86 5.49 6.10 -15.95
N LEU A 87 4.26 6.52 -15.61
CA LEU A 87 4.05 7.65 -14.71
C LEU A 87 4.66 7.41 -13.31
N LYS A 88 4.62 6.18 -12.79
CA LYS A 88 5.27 5.81 -11.52
C LYS A 88 6.80 5.90 -11.61
N LEU A 89 7.40 5.44 -12.71
CA LEU A 89 8.84 5.57 -12.97
C LEU A 89 9.26 7.04 -13.06
N ASP A 90 8.51 7.86 -13.80
CA ASP A 90 8.76 9.29 -13.94
C ASP A 90 8.62 10.02 -12.60
N ALA A 91 7.67 9.59 -11.76
CA ALA A 91 7.50 10.12 -10.41
C ALA A 91 8.71 9.79 -9.50
N ILE A 92 9.25 8.57 -9.58
CA ILE A 92 10.48 8.20 -8.84
C ILE A 92 11.66 9.05 -9.32
N LEU A 93 11.84 9.22 -10.62
CA LEU A 93 12.85 10.11 -11.19
C LEU A 93 12.66 11.57 -10.76
N ALA A 94 11.42 12.00 -10.52
CA ALA A 94 11.10 13.33 -10.02
C ALA A 94 11.27 13.49 -8.50
N GLY A 95 11.57 12.39 -7.76
CA GLY A 95 11.85 12.41 -6.32
C GLY A 95 10.88 11.63 -5.44
N ALA A 96 9.93 10.89 -6.00
CA ALA A 96 9.14 9.96 -5.20
C ALA A 96 10.02 8.84 -4.62
N ALA A 97 9.76 8.45 -3.37
CA ALA A 97 10.57 7.47 -2.67
C ALA A 97 10.20 6.02 -3.01
N ALA A 98 8.95 5.79 -3.40
CA ALA A 98 8.43 4.47 -3.71
C ALA A 98 7.23 4.53 -4.66
N ALA A 99 6.89 3.38 -5.26
CA ALA A 99 5.67 3.19 -6.02
C ALA A 99 4.97 1.88 -5.67
N ASP A 100 3.64 1.85 -5.86
CA ASP A 100 2.81 0.65 -5.70
C ASP A 100 2.74 -0.11 -7.04
N VAL A 101 2.97 -1.41 -7.02
CA VAL A 101 2.79 -2.33 -8.15
C VAL A 101 1.78 -3.41 -7.75
N PRO A 102 0.53 -3.34 -8.24
CA PRO A 102 -0.46 -4.40 -7.99
C PRO A 102 -0.01 -5.75 -8.54
N MET A 103 -0.32 -6.84 -7.83
CA MET A 103 0.08 -8.20 -8.24
C MET A 103 -0.56 -8.68 -9.55
N HIS A 104 -1.64 -8.05 -10.01
CA HIS A 104 -2.29 -8.36 -11.29
C HIS A 104 -1.79 -7.49 -12.46
N THR A 105 -0.83 -6.59 -12.22
CA THR A 105 -0.22 -5.77 -13.27
C THR A 105 0.26 -6.66 -14.42
N TYR A 106 -0.08 -6.28 -15.66
CA TYR A 106 0.21 -7.01 -16.91
C TYR A 106 -0.58 -8.30 -17.14
N ASP A 107 -1.48 -8.70 -16.28
CA ASP A 107 -2.38 -9.82 -16.49
C ASP A 107 -3.78 -9.31 -16.90
N GLY A 108 -4.23 -9.75 -18.07
CA GLY A 108 -5.55 -9.39 -18.58
C GLY A 108 -6.69 -10.24 -17.98
N ASP A 109 -6.35 -11.40 -17.37
CA ASP A 109 -7.33 -12.31 -16.74
C ASP A 109 -6.71 -13.01 -15.52
N PRO A 110 -6.57 -12.30 -14.39
CA PRO A 110 -5.95 -12.85 -13.18
C PRO A 110 -6.65 -14.10 -12.65
N LYS A 111 -7.98 -14.20 -12.80
CA LYS A 111 -8.73 -15.38 -12.35
C LYS A 111 -8.35 -16.64 -13.15
N LYS A 112 -8.12 -16.49 -14.45
CA LYS A 112 -7.65 -17.58 -15.29
C LYS A 112 -6.23 -18.02 -14.90
N SER A 113 -5.36 -17.09 -14.58
CA SER A 113 -3.97 -17.40 -14.19
C SER A 113 -3.88 -18.16 -12.86
N LEU A 114 -4.90 -18.05 -11.99
CA LEU A 114 -4.99 -18.80 -10.74
C LEU A 114 -5.55 -20.22 -10.94
N ALA A 115 -6.21 -20.50 -12.06
CA ALA A 115 -6.75 -21.82 -12.33
C ALA A 115 -5.62 -22.86 -12.45
N GLY A 116 -5.65 -23.89 -11.60
CA GLY A 116 -4.60 -24.91 -11.55
C GLY A 116 -3.30 -24.51 -10.84
N CYS A 117 -3.23 -23.31 -10.27
CA CYS A 117 -2.09 -22.90 -9.47
C CYS A 117 -2.02 -23.70 -8.16
N ALA A 118 -0.84 -24.27 -7.86
CA ALA A 118 -0.61 -25.08 -6.65
C ALA A 118 -0.37 -24.25 -5.37
N LYS A 119 -0.39 -22.93 -5.44
CA LYS A 119 -0.22 -22.05 -4.27
C LYS A 119 -1.48 -22.07 -3.42
N SER A 120 -1.33 -22.15 -2.10
CA SER A 120 -2.44 -22.29 -1.15
C SER A 120 -3.47 -21.17 -1.22
N PHE A 121 -3.04 -19.93 -1.50
CA PHE A 121 -3.95 -18.79 -1.65
C PHE A 121 -4.81 -18.86 -2.93
N ALA A 122 -4.40 -19.62 -3.96
CA ALA A 122 -5.15 -19.73 -5.21
C ALA A 122 -6.52 -20.35 -5.02
N GLU A 123 -6.70 -21.22 -4.01
CA GLU A 123 -7.97 -21.82 -3.64
C GLU A 123 -9.04 -20.77 -3.29
N ARG A 124 -8.62 -19.60 -2.80
CA ARG A 124 -9.50 -18.49 -2.44
C ARG A 124 -9.80 -17.55 -3.60
N GLN A 125 -9.21 -17.79 -4.77
CA GLN A 125 -9.38 -17.00 -6.00
C GLN A 125 -9.28 -15.47 -5.77
N PRO A 126 -8.15 -14.98 -5.20
CA PRO A 126 -8.00 -13.57 -4.89
C PRO A 126 -8.10 -12.69 -6.13
N GLU A 127 -8.78 -11.53 -6.02
CA GLU A 127 -9.16 -10.71 -7.17
C GLU A 127 -7.97 -10.08 -7.89
N GLU A 128 -7.01 -9.54 -7.16
CA GLU A 128 -5.88 -8.77 -7.70
C GLU A 128 -4.55 -9.56 -7.66
N VAL A 129 -4.59 -10.87 -7.91
CA VAL A 129 -3.40 -11.71 -7.89
C VAL A 129 -3.24 -12.43 -9.21
N SER A 130 -2.12 -12.20 -9.91
CA SER A 130 -1.73 -12.92 -11.11
C SER A 130 -0.72 -14.01 -10.79
N MET A 131 -0.90 -15.18 -11.42
CA MET A 131 0.08 -16.26 -11.48
C MET A 131 0.51 -16.58 -12.92
N ASP A 132 0.19 -15.69 -13.88
CA ASP A 132 0.70 -15.78 -15.25
C ASP A 132 2.21 -15.52 -15.28
N GLU A 133 2.98 -16.46 -15.80
CA GLU A 133 4.45 -16.39 -15.83
C GLU A 133 4.98 -15.17 -16.58
N LYS A 134 4.33 -14.79 -17.71
CA LYS A 134 4.76 -13.64 -18.51
C LYS A 134 4.48 -12.33 -17.78
N ALA A 135 3.32 -12.23 -17.10
CA ALA A 135 2.99 -11.08 -16.26
C ALA A 135 3.99 -10.96 -15.10
N ILE A 136 4.33 -12.06 -14.43
CA ILE A 136 5.33 -12.11 -13.35
C ILE A 136 6.69 -11.63 -13.83
N GLU A 137 7.17 -12.10 -14.98
CA GLU A 137 8.45 -11.66 -15.54
C GLU A 137 8.46 -10.16 -15.86
N ARG A 138 7.37 -9.63 -16.43
CA ARG A 138 7.22 -8.20 -16.70
C ARG A 138 7.18 -7.38 -15.40
N GLN A 139 6.49 -7.86 -14.36
CA GLN A 139 6.49 -7.24 -13.04
C GLN A 139 7.89 -7.18 -12.44
N LYS A 140 8.65 -8.27 -12.48
CA LYS A 140 10.04 -8.31 -12.00
C LYS A 140 10.93 -7.33 -12.77
N ALA A 141 10.77 -7.25 -14.10
CA ALA A 141 11.49 -6.29 -14.92
C ALA A 141 11.15 -4.83 -14.56
N LEU A 142 9.85 -4.54 -14.31
CA LEU A 142 9.39 -3.23 -13.85
C LEU A 142 9.99 -2.87 -12.48
N ILE A 143 9.94 -3.79 -11.51
CA ILE A 143 10.54 -3.63 -10.18
C ILE A 143 12.04 -3.34 -10.31
N GLY A 144 12.74 -4.08 -11.15
CA GLY A 144 14.16 -3.84 -11.44
C GLY A 144 14.43 -2.43 -12.00
N LYS A 145 13.57 -1.93 -12.90
CA LYS A 145 13.66 -0.55 -13.41
C LYS A 145 13.45 0.49 -12.31
N MET A 146 12.44 0.29 -11.44
CA MET A 146 12.15 1.20 -10.31
C MET A 146 13.33 1.23 -9.31
N HIS A 147 13.91 0.07 -9.00
CA HIS A 147 15.10 -0.04 -8.17
C HIS A 147 16.32 0.66 -8.80
N ALA A 148 16.52 0.50 -10.12
CA ALA A 148 17.64 1.13 -10.83
C ALA A 148 17.60 2.66 -10.77
N VAL A 149 16.41 3.25 -10.72
CA VAL A 149 16.22 4.71 -10.56
C VAL A 149 16.07 5.16 -9.10
N GLY A 150 16.27 4.25 -8.14
CA GLY A 150 16.37 4.56 -6.72
C GLY A 150 15.07 4.46 -5.92
N GLY A 151 13.95 4.05 -6.52
CA GLY A 151 12.66 3.87 -5.85
C GLY A 151 12.53 2.53 -5.13
N GLU A 152 11.74 2.49 -4.05
CA GLU A 152 11.26 1.25 -3.44
C GLU A 152 9.95 0.81 -4.10
N VAL A 153 9.63 -0.48 -4.00
CA VAL A 153 8.39 -1.05 -4.52
C VAL A 153 7.57 -1.66 -3.40
N LEU A 154 6.36 -1.11 -3.22
CA LEU A 154 5.30 -1.77 -2.49
C LEU A 154 4.50 -2.61 -3.49
N MET A 155 4.45 -3.94 -3.31
CA MET A 155 3.57 -4.79 -4.12
C MET A 155 2.26 -5.01 -3.37
N SER A 156 1.13 -4.83 -4.06
CA SER A 156 -0.19 -4.85 -3.43
C SER A 156 -1.17 -5.84 -4.07
N ALA A 157 -2.09 -6.36 -3.24
CA ALA A 157 -3.27 -7.08 -3.67
C ALA A 157 -4.47 -6.74 -2.76
N HIS A 158 -5.62 -6.44 -3.39
CA HIS A 158 -6.92 -6.41 -2.72
C HIS A 158 -7.61 -7.74 -3.04
N VAL A 159 -7.72 -8.60 -2.03
CA VAL A 159 -8.01 -10.03 -2.24
C VAL A 159 -9.51 -10.32 -2.37
N GLY A 160 -10.35 -9.42 -1.82
CA GLY A 160 -11.82 -9.57 -1.87
C GLY A 160 -12.38 -10.67 -0.97
N THR A 161 -11.54 -11.49 -0.35
CA THR A 161 -11.93 -12.60 0.54
C THR A 161 -10.98 -12.70 1.72
N MET A 162 -11.36 -13.45 2.76
CA MET A 162 -10.47 -13.74 3.88
C MET A 162 -9.49 -14.86 3.51
N LEU A 163 -8.23 -14.73 3.94
CA LEU A 163 -7.17 -15.73 3.82
C LEU A 163 -6.85 -16.32 5.20
N SER A 164 -6.56 -17.61 5.24
CA SER A 164 -5.91 -18.19 6.42
C SER A 164 -4.50 -17.60 6.62
N ALA A 165 -3.96 -17.73 7.82
CA ALA A 165 -2.61 -17.22 8.12
C ALA A 165 -1.54 -17.80 7.18
N GLN A 166 -1.63 -19.08 6.82
CA GLN A 166 -0.71 -19.70 5.88
C GLN A 166 -0.87 -19.16 4.47
N GLN A 167 -2.12 -18.99 3.99
CA GLN A 167 -2.39 -18.41 2.66
C GLN A 167 -1.90 -16.96 2.56
N ALA A 168 -2.08 -16.17 3.63
CA ALA A 168 -1.57 -14.82 3.71
C ALA A 168 -0.03 -14.76 3.66
N TYR A 169 0.64 -15.69 4.35
CA TYR A 169 2.10 -15.82 4.32
C TYR A 169 2.59 -16.21 2.92
N ASP A 170 2.01 -17.24 2.32
CA ASP A 170 2.40 -17.73 0.98
C ASP A 170 2.23 -16.62 -0.08
N LEU A 171 1.18 -15.79 0.04
CA LEU A 171 0.97 -14.65 -0.85
C LEU A 171 2.01 -13.54 -0.63
N ALA A 172 2.32 -13.20 0.61
CA ALA A 172 3.33 -12.20 0.94
C ALA A 172 4.74 -12.66 0.54
N GLU A 173 5.06 -13.95 0.73
CA GLU A 173 6.32 -14.56 0.28
C GLU A 173 6.45 -14.50 -1.25
N GLU A 174 5.35 -14.70 -1.97
CA GLU A 174 5.35 -14.52 -3.44
C GLU A 174 5.64 -13.07 -3.85
N MET A 175 5.11 -12.07 -3.13
CA MET A 175 5.47 -10.66 -3.35
C MET A 175 6.96 -10.41 -3.11
N GLU A 176 7.51 -10.94 -2.01
CA GLU A 176 8.95 -10.87 -1.71
C GLU A 176 9.77 -11.53 -2.82
N ARG A 177 9.37 -12.71 -3.30
CA ARG A 177 10.04 -13.45 -4.38
C ARG A 177 10.05 -12.69 -5.72
N ARG A 178 9.05 -11.84 -5.98
CA ARG A 178 9.01 -10.95 -7.14
C ARG A 178 9.91 -9.73 -7.01
N GLY A 179 10.45 -9.48 -5.83
CA GLY A 179 11.39 -8.40 -5.57
C GLY A 179 10.78 -7.16 -4.90
N ALA A 180 9.59 -7.28 -4.34
CA ALA A 180 8.99 -6.20 -3.55
C ALA A 180 9.84 -5.85 -2.32
N ASP A 181 9.90 -4.57 -1.97
CA ASP A 181 10.49 -4.09 -0.71
C ASP A 181 9.46 -4.09 0.43
N ILE A 182 8.17 -4.06 0.09
CA ILE A 182 7.05 -4.02 1.04
C ILE A 182 5.90 -4.82 0.45
N ALA A 183 5.31 -5.74 1.22
CA ALA A 183 4.10 -6.46 0.84
C ALA A 183 2.85 -5.75 1.39
N LYS A 184 1.81 -5.58 0.58
CA LYS A 184 0.52 -5.05 1.02
C LYS A 184 -0.62 -5.97 0.60
N ILE A 185 -1.35 -6.48 1.57
CA ILE A 185 -2.50 -7.35 1.35
C ILE A 185 -3.72 -6.75 2.07
N ILE A 186 -4.80 -6.57 1.33
CA ILE A 186 -6.10 -6.14 1.86
C ILE A 186 -7.09 -7.27 1.62
N VAL A 187 -7.46 -7.95 2.69
CA VAL A 187 -8.51 -8.97 2.70
C VAL A 187 -9.89 -8.36 2.93
N HIS A 188 -10.94 -9.16 2.91
CA HIS A 188 -12.27 -8.76 3.35
C HIS A 188 -12.68 -9.64 4.53
N ALA A 189 -13.03 -9.02 5.67
CA ALA A 189 -13.48 -9.72 6.87
C ALA A 189 -14.99 -9.49 7.06
N ASP A 190 -15.74 -10.57 7.22
CA ASP A 190 -17.19 -10.56 7.42
C ASP A 190 -17.60 -10.87 8.86
N SER A 191 -16.65 -11.28 9.70
CA SER A 191 -16.91 -11.72 11.07
C SER A 191 -15.76 -11.34 12.03
N LEU A 192 -16.01 -11.45 13.33
CA LEU A 192 -14.97 -11.31 14.35
C LEU A 192 -13.98 -12.50 14.32
N ASP A 193 -14.40 -13.67 13.85
CA ASP A 193 -13.50 -14.80 13.65
C ASP A 193 -12.50 -14.53 12.51
N ASP A 194 -12.93 -13.85 11.45
CA ASP A 194 -12.03 -13.36 10.40
C ASP A 194 -11.04 -12.33 10.96
N VAL A 195 -11.48 -11.44 11.84
CA VAL A 195 -10.59 -10.48 12.51
C VAL A 195 -9.55 -11.21 13.36
N ALA A 196 -9.95 -12.24 14.11
CA ALA A 196 -9.02 -13.07 14.88
C ALA A 196 -7.99 -13.76 13.99
N GLU A 197 -8.43 -14.34 12.86
CA GLU A 197 -7.55 -14.96 11.86
C GLU A 197 -6.61 -13.94 11.22
N LEU A 198 -7.10 -12.71 10.96
CA LEU A 198 -6.27 -11.62 10.46
C LEU A 198 -5.10 -11.32 11.41
N TYR A 199 -5.33 -11.23 12.71
CA TYR A 199 -4.25 -10.99 13.68
C TYR A 199 -3.29 -12.19 13.79
N ARG A 200 -3.75 -13.43 13.63
CA ARG A 200 -2.87 -14.60 13.49
C ARG A 200 -1.99 -14.46 12.25
N SER A 201 -2.57 -14.04 11.13
CA SER A 201 -1.84 -13.78 9.88
C SER A 201 -0.76 -12.71 10.08
N VAL A 202 -1.10 -11.57 10.71
CA VAL A 202 -0.13 -10.49 11.02
C VAL A 202 1.04 -11.03 11.86
N ARG A 203 0.76 -11.86 12.87
CA ARG A 203 1.81 -12.45 13.71
C ARG A 203 2.69 -13.45 12.94
N LEU A 204 2.10 -14.27 12.05
CA LEU A 204 2.85 -15.21 11.23
C LEU A 204 3.76 -14.46 10.24
N LEU A 205 3.23 -13.43 9.57
CA LEU A 205 3.99 -12.56 8.67
C LEU A 205 5.15 -11.88 9.40
N LYS A 206 4.90 -11.28 10.58
CA LYS A 206 5.94 -10.61 11.38
C LYS A 206 7.08 -11.56 11.78
N LYS A 207 6.77 -12.84 12.00
CA LYS A 207 7.77 -13.83 12.41
C LYS A 207 8.64 -14.33 11.25
N ASN A 208 8.07 -14.48 10.06
CA ASN A 208 8.69 -15.26 8.98
C ASN A 208 9.02 -14.46 7.72
N LEU A 209 8.27 -13.39 7.40
CA LEU A 209 8.53 -12.58 6.21
C LEU A 209 9.75 -11.69 6.43
N LYS A 210 10.64 -11.59 5.44
CA LYS A 210 11.89 -10.81 5.53
C LYS A 210 11.70 -9.34 5.19
N ILE A 211 10.64 -9.01 4.44
CA ILE A 211 10.29 -7.62 4.10
C ILE A 211 9.15 -7.12 5.00
N PRO A 212 9.07 -5.81 5.27
CA PRO A 212 7.92 -5.23 5.96
C PRO A 212 6.62 -5.43 5.16
N PHE A 213 5.50 -5.41 5.87
CA PHE A 213 4.20 -5.66 5.27
C PHE A 213 3.09 -4.78 5.86
N LEU A 214 2.04 -4.58 5.05
CA LEU A 214 0.73 -4.11 5.49
C LEU A 214 -0.28 -5.25 5.27
N TYR A 215 -0.90 -5.70 6.35
CA TYR A 215 -1.98 -6.68 6.26
C TYR A 215 -3.19 -6.11 6.98
N GLN A 216 -4.25 -5.86 6.23
CA GLN A 216 -5.42 -5.10 6.69
C GLN A 216 -6.68 -5.67 6.05
N THR A 217 -7.84 -5.21 6.50
CA THR A 217 -9.13 -5.57 5.90
C THR A 217 -9.92 -4.37 5.41
N SER A 218 -10.82 -4.61 4.46
CA SER A 218 -11.89 -3.72 4.02
C SER A 218 -13.19 -4.01 4.80
N GLY A 219 -14.21 -3.20 4.55
CA GLY A 219 -15.53 -3.35 5.17
C GLY A 219 -15.60 -2.81 6.60
N VAL A 220 -16.67 -3.16 7.30
CA VAL A 220 -16.97 -2.64 8.65
C VAL A 220 -15.86 -2.93 9.66
N TYR A 221 -15.23 -4.08 9.55
CA TYR A 221 -14.10 -4.48 10.41
C TYR A 221 -12.79 -3.76 10.08
N GLY A 222 -12.71 -3.08 8.93
CA GLY A 222 -11.59 -2.20 8.60
C GLY A 222 -11.40 -1.08 9.61
N LYS A 223 -12.49 -0.55 10.17
CA LYS A 223 -12.43 0.48 11.22
C LYS A 223 -11.80 -0.02 12.53
N LEU A 224 -11.90 -1.31 12.81
CA LEU A 224 -11.27 -1.93 13.98
C LEU A 224 -9.79 -2.30 13.68
N VAL A 225 -9.53 -2.90 12.52
CA VAL A 225 -8.23 -3.48 12.21
C VAL A 225 -7.19 -2.43 11.79
N ARG A 226 -7.57 -1.45 10.96
CA ARG A 226 -6.60 -0.46 10.44
C ARG A 226 -5.92 0.36 11.54
N PRO A 227 -6.61 0.81 12.61
CA PRO A 227 -5.95 1.49 13.72
C PRO A 227 -5.17 0.58 14.68
N THR A 228 -5.23 -0.76 14.56
CA THR A 228 -4.66 -1.68 15.56
C THR A 228 -3.69 -2.72 14.99
N ALA A 229 -3.73 -3.07 13.70
CA ALA A 229 -2.87 -4.11 13.11
C ALA A 229 -1.38 -3.83 13.28
N TRP A 230 -0.96 -2.57 13.36
CA TRP A 230 0.43 -2.18 13.59
C TRP A 230 0.96 -2.63 14.96
N ILE A 231 0.10 -2.73 16.00
CA ILE A 231 0.47 -3.24 17.33
C ILE A 231 1.01 -4.68 17.22
N PHE A 232 0.49 -5.44 16.26
CA PHE A 232 0.85 -6.84 16.04
C PHE A 232 1.96 -7.04 14.99
N GLY A 233 2.37 -5.98 14.28
CA GLY A 233 3.50 -6.03 13.35
C GLY A 233 3.27 -5.52 11.93
N SER A 234 2.05 -5.10 11.57
CA SER A 234 1.80 -4.41 10.30
C SER A 234 2.51 -3.05 10.30
N LYS A 235 3.19 -2.69 9.19
CA LYS A 235 4.25 -1.67 9.20
C LYS A 235 3.77 -0.23 9.42
N TYR A 236 2.71 0.20 8.71
CA TYR A 236 2.26 1.58 8.73
C TYR A 236 0.82 1.70 9.20
N ILE A 237 0.47 2.93 9.62
CA ILE A 237 -0.91 3.34 9.79
C ILE A 237 -1.23 4.29 8.65
N LEU A 238 -2.07 3.85 7.69
CA LEU A 238 -2.56 4.71 6.62
C LEU A 238 -3.75 5.50 7.13
N CYS A 239 -3.63 6.82 7.15
CA CYS A 239 -4.61 7.74 7.75
C CYS A 239 -5.07 8.79 6.75
N HIS A 240 -6.18 9.47 7.07
CA HIS A 240 -6.57 10.73 6.45
C HIS A 240 -6.32 11.91 7.41
N ASN A 241 -6.00 13.09 6.87
CA ASN A 241 -5.97 14.33 7.66
C ASN A 241 -7.38 14.78 8.02
N ARG A 242 -8.34 14.59 7.11
CA ARG A 242 -9.79 14.81 7.26
C ARG A 242 -10.56 13.88 6.35
N TYR A 243 -11.85 13.70 6.62
CA TYR A 243 -12.74 13.00 5.68
C TYR A 243 -13.26 13.95 4.61
N THR A 244 -13.26 13.49 3.38
CA THR A 244 -13.81 14.15 2.18
C THR A 244 -14.64 13.12 1.40
N GLU A 245 -15.28 13.53 0.32
CA GLU A 245 -16.02 12.62 -0.58
C GLU A 245 -15.13 11.53 -1.20
N LEU A 246 -13.82 11.80 -1.35
CA LEU A 246 -12.84 10.84 -1.86
C LEU A 246 -12.28 9.92 -0.77
N SER A 247 -12.64 10.12 0.49
CA SER A 247 -12.08 9.38 1.61
C SER A 247 -12.68 7.98 1.73
N ASN A 248 -11.82 7.01 2.03
CA ASN A 248 -12.20 5.71 2.52
C ASN A 248 -12.36 5.81 4.06
N THR A 249 -13.58 5.67 4.55
CA THR A 249 -13.93 5.86 5.97
C THR A 249 -13.43 4.76 6.90
N GLU A 250 -12.83 3.70 6.38
CA GLU A 250 -12.17 2.66 7.18
C GLU A 250 -10.81 3.12 7.71
N LYS A 251 -10.16 4.09 7.05
CA LYS A 251 -8.91 4.66 7.51
C LYS A 251 -9.15 5.65 8.63
N PRO A 252 -8.38 5.58 9.74
CA PRO A 252 -8.50 6.53 10.84
C PRO A 252 -7.99 7.92 10.45
N LEU A 253 -8.27 8.92 11.28
CA LEU A 253 -7.68 10.25 11.15
C LEU A 253 -6.28 10.29 11.79
N ILE A 254 -5.38 11.09 11.21
CA ILE A 254 -4.01 11.27 11.70
C ILE A 254 -3.99 11.70 13.16
N ARG A 255 -4.80 12.72 13.53
CA ARG A 255 -4.88 13.25 14.89
C ARG A 255 -5.25 12.20 15.92
N ASP A 256 -6.18 11.28 15.57
CA ASP A 256 -6.64 10.25 16.48
C ASP A 256 -5.54 9.19 16.70
N MET A 257 -4.85 8.80 15.63
CA MET A 257 -3.73 7.87 15.71
C MET A 257 -2.50 8.46 16.39
N ALA A 258 -2.22 9.75 16.19
CA ALA A 258 -1.16 10.45 16.92
C ALA A 258 -1.44 10.47 18.43
N LEU A 259 -2.69 10.69 18.84
CA LEU A 259 -3.10 10.65 20.25
C LEU A 259 -2.94 9.24 20.83
N ILE A 260 -3.39 8.20 20.12
CA ILE A 260 -3.24 6.81 20.55
C ILE A 260 -1.75 6.44 20.67
N LYS A 261 -0.95 6.78 19.67
CA LYS A 261 0.49 6.55 19.67
C LYS A 261 1.13 7.18 20.91
N ASN A 262 0.87 8.45 21.19
CA ASN A 262 1.45 9.17 22.32
C ASN A 262 1.03 8.57 23.68
N LYS A 263 -0.18 8.01 23.78
CA LYS A 263 -0.66 7.39 25.02
C LYS A 263 -0.17 5.96 25.24
N LEU A 264 -0.05 5.17 24.18
CA LEU A 264 0.41 3.79 24.27
C LEU A 264 1.95 3.69 24.30
N TRP A 265 2.66 4.69 23.77
CA TRP A 265 4.12 4.72 23.65
C TRP A 265 4.72 5.93 24.40
N SER A 266 4.21 6.27 25.56
CA SER A 266 4.97 7.12 26.47
C SER A 266 6.16 6.31 26.98
N GLU A 267 7.34 6.95 27.14
CA GLU A 267 8.65 6.38 27.46
C GLU A 267 8.74 5.34 28.62
N LYS A 268 7.60 4.89 29.16
CA LYS A 268 7.49 3.96 30.28
C LYS A 268 7.14 2.51 29.89
N PHE A 269 6.98 2.21 28.59
CA PHE A 269 6.68 0.86 28.12
C PHE A 269 7.61 0.47 26.98
N ASP A 270 8.81 0.01 27.32
CA ASP A 270 9.60 -0.84 26.43
C ASP A 270 8.94 -2.23 26.41
N ILE A 271 8.20 -2.55 25.34
CA ILE A 271 7.65 -3.90 25.10
C ILE A 271 8.57 -4.65 24.14
#